data_2529e9887833a87d009bd1a7a5d5ba76
#
_entry.id   2529e9887833a87d009bd1a7a5d5ba76
#
_cell.length_a   1.000
_cell.length_b   1.000
_cell.length_c   1.000
_cell.angle_alpha   90.00
_cell.angle_beta   90.00
_cell.angle_gamma   90.00
#
_symmetry.space_group_name_H-M   'P 1'
#
loop_
_entity.id
_entity.type
_entity.pdbx_description
1 polymer ?
#
loop_
_entity_poly.entity_id
_entity_poly.type
_entity_poly.pdbx_seq_one_letter_code
_entity_poly.pdbx_strand_id
1 'polypeptide(L)'
;MKSKKRILLLACLSVLIVAVIAVNFTGSSVFGQKKIVIKLGDDLSPSHPHEVAFRFFAKRVAELTDGQVEVQIYPNSQLGTHPERIQGLQLGTIEMTKTTNADMGNFVEETKVFDLPFLFRDKEHFYKVLDGPIGKKFLNEIYPKVGLKGLIFLDSGTRSVYNSKRPIRTPQDLKGVKIRVMPSEIMIDTINAMGASAVPMSFAELYSAMQQGVVDGAENSPTLYYEQKHYEVAPYLSLTEHFGPPDILLISQNFFDRLPKNVQKAILQAAEETKDYQRKIWIESEEKVIEQIKAVRGVQVNTVDTEAFSQAVQPIYEKYGSKYADTIEKIRATK
;
A
#
# COMPACT_ATOMS: atom_id res chain seq x y z
N MET A 1 48.33 47.32 54.23
CA MET A 1 47.85 47.60 52.88
C MET A 1 47.88 46.38 51.94
N LYS A 2 48.79 45.43 52.06
CA LYS A 2 48.88 44.24 51.14
C LYS A 2 47.78 43.16 51.33
N SER A 3 47.18 43.07 52.54
CA SER A 3 46.13 42.06 52.82
C SER A 3 44.75 42.38 52.17
N LYS A 4 44.31 43.66 52.21
CA LYS A 4 43.03 44.09 51.67
C LYS A 4 42.95 43.98 50.15
N LYS A 5 44.08 44.14 49.41
CA LYS A 5 44.13 43.99 47.96
C LYS A 5 44.02 42.51 47.53
N ARG A 6 44.51 41.54 48.34
CA ARG A 6 44.37 40.08 48.03
C ARG A 6 42.95 39.62 48.25
N ILE A 7 42.22 40.11 49.25
CA ILE A 7 40.81 39.72 49.49
C ILE A 7 39.91 40.32 48.42
N LEU A 8 40.19 41.53 47.92
CA LEU A 8 39.42 42.10 46.79
C LEU A 8 39.62 41.37 45.47
N LEU A 9 40.88 40.90 45.21
CA LEU A 9 41.17 40.11 43.99
C LEU A 9 40.49 38.71 44.01
N LEU A 10 40.45 38.05 45.18
CA LEU A 10 39.78 36.77 45.35
C LEU A 10 38.26 36.90 45.23
N ALA A 11 37.65 37.99 45.73
CA ALA A 11 36.23 38.27 45.57
C ALA A 11 35.84 38.59 44.13
N CYS A 12 36.67 39.32 43.37
CA CYS A 12 36.42 39.55 41.94
C CYS A 12 36.59 38.27 41.09
N LEU A 13 37.54 37.38 41.45
CA LEU A 13 37.73 36.10 40.74
C LEU A 13 36.56 35.12 40.96
N SER A 14 35.99 35.09 42.18
CA SER A 14 34.83 34.25 42.48
C SER A 14 33.55 34.75 41.80
N VAL A 15 33.35 36.05 41.63
CA VAL A 15 32.22 36.61 40.89
C VAL A 15 32.33 36.31 39.38
N LEU A 16 33.55 36.36 38.82
CA LEU A 16 33.79 36.05 37.42
C LEU A 16 33.54 34.52 37.13
N ILE A 17 33.95 33.64 38.04
CA ILE A 17 33.72 32.19 37.91
C ILE A 17 32.22 31.85 37.99
N VAL A 18 31.47 32.51 38.89
CA VAL A 18 30.00 32.32 38.97
C VAL A 18 29.29 32.86 37.72
N ALA A 19 29.74 33.98 37.15
CA ALA A 19 29.18 34.52 35.91
C ALA A 19 29.47 33.61 34.68
N VAL A 20 30.67 33.00 34.59
CA VAL A 20 31.01 32.07 33.53
C VAL A 20 30.24 30.75 33.65
N ILE A 21 29.96 30.29 34.88
CA ILE A 21 29.11 29.10 35.11
C ILE A 21 27.64 29.42 34.77
N ALA A 22 27.13 30.61 35.07
CA ALA A 22 25.76 31.00 34.74
C ALA A 22 25.54 31.17 33.23
N VAL A 23 26.52 31.62 32.46
CA VAL A 23 26.43 31.74 30.99
C VAL A 23 26.47 30.36 30.28
N ASN A 24 27.11 29.35 30.90
CA ASN A 24 27.09 27.99 30.33
C ASN A 24 25.84 27.16 30.71
N PHE A 25 24.98 27.67 31.64
CA PHE A 25 23.73 26.98 32.01
C PHE A 25 22.50 27.49 31.24
N THR A 26 22.65 28.46 30.32
CA THR A 26 21.63 28.79 29.32
C THR A 26 21.78 27.95 28.05
N GLY A 27 22.60 26.89 28.09
CA GLY A 27 22.59 25.84 27.12
C GLY A 27 21.22 25.20 27.13
N SER A 28 20.48 25.38 26.06
CA SER A 28 19.21 24.76 25.72
C SER A 28 19.10 23.39 26.38
N SER A 29 18.18 23.24 27.33
CA SER A 29 17.71 21.92 27.75
C SER A 29 17.12 21.26 26.53
N VAL A 30 17.96 20.59 25.75
CA VAL A 30 17.55 19.55 24.84
C VAL A 30 17.06 18.41 25.75
N PHE A 31 15.89 18.61 26.36
CA PHE A 31 15.06 17.48 26.76
C PHE A 31 14.82 16.76 25.46
N GLY A 32 15.54 15.66 25.24
CA GLY A 32 15.37 14.83 24.09
C GLY A 32 13.89 14.45 24.02
N GLN A 33 13.13 15.13 23.14
CA GLN A 33 11.75 14.75 22.88
C GLN A 33 11.79 13.26 22.53
N LYS A 34 11.04 12.45 23.29
CA LYS A 34 11.00 11.00 23.08
C LYS A 34 10.64 10.76 21.61
N LYS A 35 11.58 10.20 20.85
CA LYS A 35 11.43 9.94 19.43
C LYS A 35 10.18 9.08 19.23
N ILE A 36 9.30 9.50 18.33
CA ILE A 36 8.12 8.73 17.95
C ILE A 36 8.54 7.77 16.86
N VAL A 37 8.36 6.48 17.09
CA VAL A 37 8.66 5.43 16.10
C VAL A 37 7.34 4.91 15.53
N ILE A 38 7.26 4.86 14.20
CA ILE A 38 6.13 4.31 13.44
C ILE A 38 6.64 3.08 12.68
N LYS A 39 6.16 1.90 13.03
CA LYS A 39 6.42 0.67 12.28
C LYS A 39 5.44 0.60 11.12
N LEU A 40 5.96 0.57 9.89
CA LEU A 40 5.20 0.43 8.65
C LEU A 40 5.46 -0.97 8.07
N GLY A 41 4.42 -1.82 8.10
CA GLY A 41 4.50 -3.17 7.53
C GLY A 41 4.03 -3.23 6.08
N ASP A 42 4.78 -3.97 5.25
CA ASP A 42 4.42 -4.29 3.87
C ASP A 42 4.78 -5.74 3.52
N ASP A 43 4.19 -6.26 2.46
CA ASP A 43 4.43 -7.62 1.96
C ASP A 43 5.37 -7.68 0.75
N LEU A 44 5.72 -6.53 0.18
CA LEU A 44 6.47 -6.42 -1.06
C LEU A 44 7.99 -6.42 -0.82
N SER A 45 8.74 -6.70 -1.88
CA SER A 45 10.21 -6.67 -1.85
C SER A 45 10.73 -5.23 -1.78
N PRO A 46 11.95 -5.00 -1.24
CA PRO A 46 12.52 -3.65 -1.15
C PRO A 46 12.72 -2.94 -2.50
N SER A 47 12.76 -3.66 -3.63
CA SER A 47 12.87 -3.08 -4.97
C SER A 47 11.54 -2.61 -5.55
N HIS A 48 10.41 -3.06 -5.00
CA HIS A 48 9.09 -2.73 -5.51
C HIS A 48 8.80 -1.21 -5.43
N PRO A 49 8.11 -0.61 -6.44
CA PRO A 49 7.82 0.83 -6.43
C PRO A 49 7.12 1.34 -5.17
N HIS A 50 6.23 0.57 -4.56
CA HIS A 50 5.61 0.96 -3.27
C HIS A 50 6.64 1.10 -2.16
N GLU A 51 7.58 0.15 -2.05
CA GLU A 51 8.65 0.21 -1.06
C GLU A 51 9.60 1.40 -1.29
N VAL A 52 9.85 1.76 -2.55
CA VAL A 52 10.59 2.98 -2.91
C VAL A 52 9.81 4.22 -2.43
N ALA A 53 8.50 4.24 -2.64
CA ALA A 53 7.63 5.32 -2.18
C ALA A 53 7.55 5.41 -0.65
N PHE A 54 7.55 4.28 0.07
CA PHE A 54 7.56 4.30 1.54
C PHE A 54 8.87 4.82 2.12
N ARG A 55 10.01 4.56 1.47
CA ARG A 55 11.27 5.22 1.86
C ARG A 55 11.23 6.73 1.63
N PHE A 56 10.60 7.19 0.56
CA PHE A 56 10.33 8.61 0.35
C PHE A 56 9.43 9.15 1.48
N PHE A 57 8.32 8.49 1.81
CA PHE A 57 7.44 8.84 2.91
C PHE A 57 8.20 8.97 4.24
N ALA A 58 8.99 7.98 4.60
CA ALA A 58 9.77 7.96 5.82
C ALA A 58 10.73 9.16 5.90
N LYS A 59 11.42 9.46 4.80
CA LYS A 59 12.29 10.62 4.67
C LYS A 59 11.52 11.93 4.87
N ARG A 60 10.37 12.08 4.18
CA ARG A 60 9.55 13.30 4.26
C ARG A 60 8.98 13.52 5.66
N VAL A 61 8.51 12.48 6.33
CA VAL A 61 8.04 12.56 7.72
C VAL A 61 9.17 13.03 8.62
N ALA A 62 10.38 12.47 8.51
CA ALA A 62 11.53 12.89 9.30
C ALA A 62 11.90 14.37 9.06
N GLU A 63 11.92 14.80 7.78
CA GLU A 63 12.20 16.21 7.43
C GLU A 63 11.13 17.17 7.98
N LEU A 64 9.84 16.84 7.83
CA LEU A 64 8.73 17.69 8.27
C LEU A 64 8.56 17.74 9.81
N THR A 65 9.23 16.85 10.53
CA THR A 65 9.18 16.76 12.00
C THR A 65 10.52 17.02 12.65
N ASP A 66 11.51 17.58 11.93
CA ASP A 66 12.87 17.82 12.43
C ASP A 66 13.48 16.58 13.12
N GLY A 67 13.19 15.37 12.58
CA GLY A 67 13.67 14.10 13.12
C GLY A 67 12.93 13.61 14.38
N GLN A 68 11.86 14.27 14.82
CA GLN A 68 11.05 13.83 15.95
C GLN A 68 10.36 12.50 15.69
N VAL A 69 9.97 12.22 14.42
CA VAL A 69 9.32 10.98 14.00
C VAL A 69 10.25 10.18 13.12
N GLU A 70 10.35 8.88 13.42
CA GLU A 70 11.04 7.89 12.60
C GLU A 70 10.05 6.85 12.09
N VAL A 71 9.96 6.69 10.76
CA VAL A 71 9.19 5.60 10.15
C VAL A 71 10.15 4.46 9.82
N GLN A 72 9.94 3.31 10.45
CA GLN A 72 10.68 2.08 10.20
C GLN A 72 9.87 1.17 9.31
N ILE A 73 10.43 0.80 8.16
CA ILE A 73 9.76 0.00 7.13
C ILE A 73 10.12 -1.48 7.32
N TYR A 74 9.10 -2.34 7.30
CA TYR A 74 9.21 -3.79 7.45
C TYR A 74 8.62 -4.49 6.22
N PRO A 75 9.44 -4.70 5.15
CA PRO A 75 9.03 -5.34 3.91
C PRO A 75 8.88 -6.87 4.06
N ASN A 76 8.52 -7.55 2.95
CA ASN A 76 8.48 -9.01 2.85
C ASN A 76 7.66 -9.69 3.96
N SER A 77 6.53 -9.11 4.35
CA SER A 77 5.62 -9.64 5.39
C SER A 77 6.28 -9.85 6.76
N GLN A 78 7.33 -9.12 7.12
CA GLN A 78 8.02 -9.26 8.41
C GLN A 78 7.11 -8.99 9.62
N LEU A 79 6.05 -8.20 9.45
CA LEU A 79 5.03 -7.93 10.47
C LEU A 79 3.75 -8.76 10.28
N GLY A 80 3.82 -9.87 9.54
CA GLY A 80 2.69 -10.77 9.29
C GLY A 80 1.95 -10.48 7.98
N THR A 81 0.85 -11.20 7.78
CA THR A 81 -0.07 -11.09 6.64
C THR A 81 -0.88 -9.79 6.68
N HIS A 82 -1.58 -9.46 5.59
CA HIS A 82 -2.45 -8.27 5.55
C HIS A 82 -3.50 -8.26 6.68
N PRO A 83 -4.30 -9.34 6.92
CA PRO A 83 -5.25 -9.36 8.02
C PRO A 83 -4.60 -9.18 9.40
N GLU A 84 -3.45 -9.82 9.66
CA GLU A 84 -2.73 -9.68 10.93
C GLU A 84 -2.24 -8.24 11.14
N ARG A 85 -1.75 -7.57 10.10
CA ARG A 85 -1.32 -6.17 10.18
C ARG A 85 -2.51 -5.22 10.39
N ILE A 86 -3.65 -5.44 9.70
CA ILE A 86 -4.88 -4.64 9.92
C ILE A 86 -5.35 -4.79 11.37
N GLN A 87 -5.41 -6.02 11.89
CA GLN A 87 -5.74 -6.27 13.31
C GLN A 87 -4.71 -5.61 14.23
N GLY A 88 -3.42 -5.68 13.88
CA GLY A 88 -2.35 -5.01 14.62
C GLY A 88 -2.53 -3.50 14.74
N LEU A 89 -3.03 -2.83 13.69
CA LEU A 89 -3.41 -1.41 13.75
C LEU A 89 -4.57 -1.16 14.73
N GLN A 90 -5.59 -2.01 14.68
CA GLN A 90 -6.76 -1.89 15.58
C GLN A 90 -6.38 -2.11 17.05
N LEU A 91 -5.48 -3.07 17.32
CA LEU A 91 -4.96 -3.39 18.65
C LEU A 91 -3.85 -2.45 19.12
N GLY A 92 -3.26 -1.66 18.21
CA GLY A 92 -2.16 -0.73 18.52
C GLY A 92 -0.79 -1.40 18.69
N THR A 93 -0.57 -2.59 18.15
CA THR A 93 0.72 -3.30 18.14
C THR A 93 1.60 -2.92 16.94
N ILE A 94 0.97 -2.42 15.89
CA ILE A 94 1.58 -1.85 14.68
C ILE A 94 0.98 -0.46 14.50
N GLU A 95 1.77 0.51 14.04
CA GLU A 95 1.32 1.88 13.85
C GLU A 95 0.78 2.12 12.44
N MET A 96 1.42 1.52 11.40
CA MET A 96 1.10 1.77 9.99
C MET A 96 1.24 0.50 9.14
N THR A 97 0.43 0.35 8.11
CA THR A 97 0.58 -0.71 7.11
C THR A 97 0.07 -0.28 5.74
N LYS A 98 0.62 -0.86 4.68
CA LYS A 98 -0.05 -0.97 3.39
C LYS A 98 -0.90 -2.23 3.39
N THR A 99 -2.09 -2.16 2.81
CA THR A 99 -2.95 -3.31 2.57
C THR A 99 -3.61 -3.24 1.20
N THR A 100 -4.05 -4.39 0.70
CA THR A 100 -4.87 -4.46 -0.52
C THR A 100 -6.32 -4.13 -0.21
N ASN A 101 -7.06 -3.64 -1.21
CA ASN A 101 -8.49 -3.42 -1.07
C ASN A 101 -9.24 -4.72 -0.75
N ALA A 102 -8.84 -5.83 -1.37
CA ALA A 102 -9.45 -7.13 -1.17
C ALA A 102 -9.36 -7.62 0.28
N ASP A 103 -8.19 -7.48 0.92
CA ASP A 103 -8.03 -7.83 2.33
C ASP A 103 -8.82 -6.86 3.23
N MET A 104 -8.84 -5.56 2.87
CA MET A 104 -9.61 -4.56 3.59
C MET A 104 -11.12 -4.84 3.55
N GLY A 105 -11.62 -5.46 2.48
CA GLY A 105 -13.02 -5.89 2.32
C GLY A 105 -13.51 -6.87 3.40
N ASN A 106 -12.60 -7.56 4.09
CA ASN A 106 -12.93 -8.44 5.20
C ASN A 106 -13.17 -7.67 6.51
N PHE A 107 -12.78 -6.41 6.59
CA PHE A 107 -12.96 -5.51 7.74
C PHE A 107 -14.01 -4.42 7.47
N VAL A 108 -14.16 -4.03 6.22
CA VAL A 108 -15.05 -2.95 5.78
C VAL A 108 -15.78 -3.38 4.53
N GLU A 109 -17.04 -3.72 4.67
CA GLU A 109 -17.87 -4.26 3.59
C GLU A 109 -18.00 -3.31 2.39
N GLU A 110 -18.13 -2.01 2.65
CA GLU A 110 -18.32 -1.00 1.61
C GLU A 110 -17.14 -0.94 0.62
N THR A 111 -15.93 -1.26 1.08
CA THR A 111 -14.72 -1.19 0.23
C THR A 111 -14.69 -2.26 -0.87
N LYS A 112 -15.47 -3.34 -0.71
CA LYS A 112 -15.57 -4.42 -1.71
C LYS A 112 -16.04 -3.93 -3.08
N VAL A 113 -16.69 -2.77 -3.16
CA VAL A 113 -17.06 -2.16 -4.46
C VAL A 113 -15.85 -2.00 -5.39
N PHE A 114 -14.67 -1.72 -4.86
CA PHE A 114 -13.45 -1.57 -5.66
C PHE A 114 -12.86 -2.89 -6.15
N ASP A 115 -13.37 -4.03 -5.68
CA ASP A 115 -12.99 -5.37 -6.17
C ASP A 115 -13.84 -5.82 -7.38
N LEU A 116 -14.81 -5.00 -7.81
CA LEU A 116 -15.63 -5.34 -8.99
C LEU A 116 -14.75 -5.33 -10.27
N PRO A 117 -14.91 -6.36 -11.13
CA PRO A 117 -14.12 -6.43 -12.35
C PRO A 117 -14.49 -5.33 -13.36
N PHE A 118 -13.49 -4.81 -14.09
CA PHE A 118 -13.67 -3.74 -15.08
C PHE A 118 -14.42 -2.51 -14.57
N LEU A 119 -14.24 -2.17 -13.28
CA LEU A 119 -14.95 -1.05 -12.63
C LEU A 119 -14.47 0.31 -13.15
N PHE A 120 -13.15 0.45 -13.30
CA PHE A 120 -12.52 1.68 -13.77
C PHE A 120 -12.30 1.62 -15.28
N ARG A 121 -12.60 2.72 -15.98
CA ARG A 121 -12.45 2.83 -17.45
C ARG A 121 -10.98 2.85 -17.88
N ASP A 122 -10.18 3.59 -17.12
CA ASP A 122 -8.77 3.84 -17.38
C ASP A 122 -8.09 4.38 -16.10
N LYS A 123 -6.80 4.61 -16.16
CA LYS A 123 -5.99 5.11 -15.05
C LYS A 123 -6.38 6.53 -14.61
N GLU A 124 -6.75 7.41 -15.53
CA GLU A 124 -7.18 8.75 -15.20
C GLU A 124 -8.50 8.73 -14.41
N HIS A 125 -9.44 7.91 -14.85
CA HIS A 125 -10.69 7.67 -14.14
C HIS A 125 -10.46 7.10 -12.74
N PHE A 126 -9.57 6.12 -12.59
CA PHE A 126 -9.17 5.55 -11.32
C PHE A 126 -8.66 6.64 -10.35
N TYR A 127 -7.75 7.51 -10.80
CA TYR A 127 -7.24 8.60 -9.97
C TYR A 127 -8.32 9.61 -9.59
N LYS A 128 -9.17 10.03 -10.54
CA LYS A 128 -10.26 10.97 -10.27
C LYS A 128 -11.25 10.45 -9.24
N VAL A 129 -11.61 9.17 -9.32
CA VAL A 129 -12.50 8.51 -8.34
C VAL A 129 -11.89 8.50 -6.95
N LEU A 130 -10.63 8.08 -6.83
CA LEU A 130 -9.98 7.89 -5.53
C LEU A 130 -9.52 9.20 -4.88
N ASP A 131 -9.14 10.21 -5.65
CA ASP A 131 -8.81 11.55 -5.13
C ASP A 131 -10.04 12.41 -4.90
N GLY A 132 -11.13 12.00 -5.51
CA GLY A 132 -12.42 12.69 -5.46
C GLY A 132 -13.22 12.44 -4.17
N PRO A 133 -14.49 12.88 -4.16
CA PRO A 133 -15.37 12.72 -2.99
C PRO A 133 -15.56 11.26 -2.56
N ILE A 134 -15.52 10.31 -3.51
CA ILE A 134 -15.72 8.89 -3.23
C ILE A 134 -14.55 8.38 -2.38
N GLY A 135 -13.31 8.50 -2.86
CA GLY A 135 -12.15 8.03 -2.12
C GLY A 135 -11.99 8.75 -0.78
N LYS A 136 -12.21 10.08 -0.74
CA LYS A 136 -12.17 10.86 0.51
C LYS A 136 -13.16 10.35 1.55
N LYS A 137 -14.36 9.95 1.13
CA LYS A 137 -15.35 9.34 2.02
C LYS A 137 -14.82 8.06 2.66
N PHE A 138 -14.17 7.17 1.89
CA PHE A 138 -13.57 5.95 2.44
C PHE A 138 -12.46 6.27 3.45
N LEU A 139 -11.51 7.14 3.09
CA LEU A 139 -10.37 7.47 3.95
C LEU A 139 -10.77 8.18 5.24
N ASN A 140 -11.77 9.07 5.21
CA ASN A 140 -12.08 9.98 6.30
C ASN A 140 -13.34 9.64 7.10
N GLU A 141 -14.26 8.83 6.55
CA GLU A 141 -15.55 8.54 7.19
C GLU A 141 -15.79 7.04 7.40
N ILE A 142 -15.36 6.20 6.46
CA ILE A 142 -15.66 4.76 6.49
C ILE A 142 -14.61 4.01 7.32
N TYR A 143 -13.33 4.11 6.99
CA TYR A 143 -12.26 3.41 7.70
C TYR A 143 -12.14 3.79 9.18
N PRO A 144 -12.37 5.04 9.61
CA PRO A 144 -12.37 5.39 11.04
C PRO A 144 -13.39 4.63 11.88
N LYS A 145 -14.51 4.16 11.31
CA LYS A 145 -15.51 3.37 12.03
C LYS A 145 -14.98 2.04 12.57
N VAL A 146 -13.93 1.53 11.96
CA VAL A 146 -13.26 0.29 12.37
C VAL A 146 -11.89 0.53 13.01
N GLY A 147 -11.63 1.76 13.48
CA GLY A 147 -10.38 2.10 14.18
C GLY A 147 -9.17 2.29 13.26
N LEU A 148 -9.39 2.51 11.97
CA LEU A 148 -8.36 2.70 10.97
C LEU A 148 -8.47 4.10 10.35
N LYS A 149 -7.35 4.77 10.13
CA LYS A 149 -7.29 6.00 9.34
C LYS A 149 -6.63 5.71 8.00
N GLY A 150 -7.38 5.91 6.93
CA GLY A 150 -6.81 5.92 5.58
C GLY A 150 -6.00 7.20 5.36
N LEU A 151 -4.78 7.07 4.85
CA LEU A 151 -3.95 8.21 4.49
C LEU A 151 -4.09 8.51 3.01
N ILE A 152 -3.79 7.55 2.15
CA ILE A 152 -3.86 7.64 0.69
C ILE A 152 -4.25 6.30 0.07
N PHE A 153 -4.80 6.36 -1.14
CA PHE A 153 -4.84 5.23 -2.05
C PHE A 153 -3.57 5.20 -2.91
N LEU A 154 -3.09 4.00 -3.19
CA LEU A 154 -1.91 3.73 -4.02
C LEU A 154 -2.35 3.02 -5.30
N ASP A 155 -1.68 3.34 -6.40
CA ASP A 155 -1.83 2.63 -7.66
C ASP A 155 -1.07 1.31 -7.60
N SER A 156 -1.75 0.20 -7.80
CA SER A 156 -1.17 -1.15 -7.89
C SER A 156 -1.31 -1.76 -9.30
N GLY A 157 -1.76 -0.95 -10.27
CA GLY A 157 -1.94 -1.30 -11.66
C GLY A 157 -3.16 -2.16 -11.93
N THR A 158 -3.39 -2.43 -13.22
CA THR A 158 -4.38 -3.40 -13.64
C THR A 158 -3.83 -4.82 -13.54
N ARG A 159 -4.69 -5.75 -13.12
CA ARG A 159 -4.30 -7.12 -12.81
C ARG A 159 -4.66 -8.04 -13.97
N SER A 160 -3.73 -8.92 -14.31
CA SER A 160 -3.80 -9.86 -15.41
C SER A 160 -3.48 -11.28 -14.95
N VAL A 161 -4.01 -12.28 -15.65
CA VAL A 161 -3.78 -13.69 -15.33
C VAL A 161 -2.41 -14.14 -15.83
N TYR A 162 -1.70 -14.89 -15.02
CA TYR A 162 -0.49 -15.61 -15.41
C TYR A 162 -0.54 -17.06 -14.88
N ASN A 163 0.02 -18.01 -15.64
CA ASN A 163 -0.05 -19.43 -15.30
C ASN A 163 1.12 -20.25 -15.90
N SER A 164 1.25 -21.50 -15.44
CA SER A 164 2.26 -22.46 -15.90
C SER A 164 1.81 -23.37 -17.02
N LYS A 165 0.52 -23.33 -17.42
CA LYS A 165 -0.06 -24.31 -18.34
C LYS A 165 -0.04 -23.88 -19.81
N ARG A 166 -0.54 -22.67 -20.11
CA ARG A 166 -0.76 -22.20 -21.49
C ARG A 166 -1.09 -20.71 -21.56
N PRO A 167 -0.89 -20.06 -22.72
CA PRO A 167 -1.46 -18.76 -22.98
C PRO A 167 -2.99 -18.79 -22.89
N ILE A 168 -3.59 -17.75 -22.29
CA ILE A 168 -5.04 -17.56 -22.19
C ILE A 168 -5.45 -16.47 -23.16
N ARG A 169 -6.39 -16.75 -24.07
CA ARG A 169 -6.92 -15.78 -25.05
C ARG A 169 -8.40 -15.51 -24.84
N THR A 170 -9.14 -16.51 -24.35
CA THR A 170 -10.58 -16.48 -24.10
C THR A 170 -10.89 -17.13 -22.75
N PRO A 171 -12.07 -16.93 -22.17
CA PRO A 171 -12.52 -17.62 -20.95
C PRO A 171 -12.41 -19.15 -21.02
N GLN A 172 -12.59 -19.75 -22.21
CA GLN A 172 -12.51 -21.20 -22.41
C GLN A 172 -11.10 -21.75 -22.14
N ASP A 173 -10.06 -20.94 -22.35
CA ASP A 173 -8.67 -21.32 -22.10
C ASP A 173 -8.36 -21.45 -20.60
N LEU A 174 -9.16 -20.82 -19.73
CA LEU A 174 -9.04 -20.92 -18.28
C LEU A 174 -9.62 -22.21 -17.70
N LYS A 175 -10.37 -22.98 -18.49
CA LYS A 175 -10.98 -24.22 -18.00
C LYS A 175 -9.92 -25.21 -17.51
N GLY A 176 -10.09 -25.65 -16.25
CA GLY A 176 -9.18 -26.57 -15.58
C GLY A 176 -7.86 -25.94 -15.08
N VAL A 177 -7.72 -24.60 -15.13
CA VAL A 177 -6.60 -23.87 -14.57
C VAL A 177 -6.95 -23.41 -13.16
N LYS A 178 -6.09 -23.70 -12.18
CA LYS A 178 -6.22 -23.26 -10.80
C LYS A 178 -5.50 -21.92 -10.63
N ILE A 179 -6.25 -20.86 -10.39
CA ILE A 179 -5.73 -19.51 -10.23
C ILE A 179 -5.85 -19.08 -8.77
N ARG A 180 -4.72 -18.76 -8.16
CA ARG A 180 -4.73 -18.14 -6.83
C ARG A 180 -5.35 -16.75 -6.91
N VAL A 181 -6.20 -16.45 -5.96
CA VAL A 181 -6.78 -15.11 -5.75
C VAL A 181 -6.56 -14.64 -4.32
N MET A 182 -6.73 -13.34 -4.11
CA MET A 182 -6.82 -12.79 -2.76
C MET A 182 -8.11 -13.30 -2.09
N PRO A 183 -8.17 -13.36 -0.73
CA PRO A 183 -9.35 -13.82 0.01
C PRO A 183 -10.51 -12.80 -0.05
N SER A 184 -11.06 -12.58 -1.24
CA SER A 184 -12.21 -11.72 -1.53
C SER A 184 -13.26 -12.54 -2.28
N GLU A 185 -14.51 -12.55 -1.77
CA GLU A 185 -15.61 -13.27 -2.41
C GLU A 185 -15.83 -12.80 -3.85
N ILE A 186 -15.76 -11.48 -4.09
CA ILE A 186 -15.93 -10.92 -5.43
C ILE A 186 -14.82 -11.41 -6.37
N MET A 187 -13.57 -11.45 -5.92
CA MET A 187 -12.46 -11.93 -6.73
C MET A 187 -12.55 -13.43 -7.00
N ILE A 188 -12.93 -14.23 -5.99
CA ILE A 188 -13.18 -15.68 -6.14
C ILE A 188 -14.25 -15.91 -7.19
N ASP A 189 -15.39 -15.27 -7.07
CA ASP A 189 -16.50 -15.43 -7.99
C ASP A 189 -16.15 -14.94 -9.40
N THR A 190 -15.40 -13.83 -9.52
CA THR A 190 -14.97 -13.31 -10.81
C THR A 190 -14.06 -14.30 -11.55
N ILE A 191 -13.04 -14.84 -10.90
CA ILE A 191 -12.12 -15.80 -11.52
C ILE A 191 -12.86 -17.09 -11.89
N ASN A 192 -13.81 -17.53 -11.07
CA ASN A 192 -14.69 -18.66 -11.40
C ASN A 192 -15.59 -18.34 -12.60
N ALA A 193 -16.18 -17.16 -12.68
CA ALA A 193 -16.99 -16.72 -13.82
C ALA A 193 -16.15 -16.60 -15.12
N MET A 194 -14.88 -16.24 -15.02
CA MET A 194 -13.94 -16.24 -16.14
C MET A 194 -13.56 -17.66 -16.60
N GLY A 195 -13.96 -18.72 -15.89
CA GLY A 195 -13.77 -20.13 -16.30
C GLY A 195 -12.63 -20.86 -15.59
N ALA A 196 -11.86 -20.23 -14.73
CA ALA A 196 -10.82 -20.87 -13.94
C ALA A 196 -11.38 -21.47 -12.63
N SER A 197 -10.53 -22.17 -11.87
CA SER A 197 -10.83 -22.59 -10.50
C SER A 197 -10.09 -21.62 -9.55
N ALA A 198 -10.81 -20.73 -8.89
CA ALA A 198 -10.23 -19.80 -7.94
C ALA A 198 -9.81 -20.48 -6.63
N VAL A 199 -8.59 -20.22 -6.16
CA VAL A 199 -8.03 -20.77 -4.92
C VAL A 199 -7.57 -19.60 -4.04
N PRO A 200 -8.33 -19.22 -3.00
CA PRO A 200 -7.94 -18.14 -2.11
C PRO A 200 -6.78 -18.56 -1.23
N MET A 201 -5.73 -17.73 -1.16
CA MET A 201 -4.61 -17.90 -0.23
C MET A 201 -3.85 -16.57 -0.03
N SER A 202 -3.06 -16.49 1.05
CA SER A 202 -2.22 -15.33 1.33
C SER A 202 -1.16 -15.12 0.24
N PHE A 203 -0.68 -13.86 0.12
CA PHE A 203 0.38 -13.56 -0.86
C PHE A 203 1.71 -14.22 -0.51
N ALA A 204 2.03 -14.34 0.78
CA ALA A 204 3.27 -14.94 1.25
C ALA A 204 3.43 -16.42 0.85
N GLU A 205 2.32 -17.13 0.63
CA GLU A 205 2.32 -18.56 0.24
C GLU A 205 2.41 -18.76 -1.28
N LEU A 206 2.13 -17.72 -2.08
CA LEU A 206 1.86 -17.85 -3.51
C LEU A 206 3.00 -18.45 -4.31
N TYR A 207 4.22 -17.94 -4.17
CA TYR A 207 5.36 -18.44 -4.97
C TYR A 207 5.59 -19.94 -4.74
N SER A 208 5.60 -20.36 -3.47
CA SER A 208 5.77 -21.77 -3.11
C SER A 208 4.62 -22.64 -3.59
N ALA A 209 3.37 -22.14 -3.54
CA ALA A 209 2.21 -22.85 -4.02
C ALA A 209 2.23 -23.07 -5.54
N MET A 210 2.69 -22.07 -6.31
CA MET A 210 2.90 -22.22 -7.77
C MET A 210 4.05 -23.20 -8.05
N GLN A 211 5.18 -23.08 -7.35
CA GLN A 211 6.33 -23.94 -7.52
C GLN A 211 5.99 -25.41 -7.24
N GLN A 212 5.15 -25.69 -6.25
CA GLN A 212 4.69 -27.03 -5.88
C GLN A 212 3.49 -27.53 -6.71
N GLY A 213 2.91 -26.71 -7.59
CA GLY A 213 1.74 -27.04 -8.39
C GLY A 213 0.42 -27.15 -7.61
N VAL A 214 0.36 -26.57 -6.40
CA VAL A 214 -0.91 -26.44 -5.64
C VAL A 214 -1.88 -25.58 -6.41
N VAL A 215 -1.38 -24.48 -7.01
CA VAL A 215 -2.06 -23.65 -8.01
C VAL A 215 -1.25 -23.62 -9.29
N ASP A 216 -1.92 -23.40 -10.42
CA ASP A 216 -1.26 -23.31 -11.72
C ASP A 216 -0.76 -21.89 -12.03
N GLY A 217 -1.27 -20.90 -11.32
CA GLY A 217 -0.94 -19.52 -11.52
C GLY A 217 -1.70 -18.59 -10.57
N ALA A 218 -1.69 -17.31 -10.90
CA ALA A 218 -2.38 -16.27 -10.16
C ALA A 218 -2.79 -15.11 -11.08
N GLU A 219 -3.31 -14.06 -10.49
CA GLU A 219 -3.59 -12.80 -11.16
C GLU A 219 -2.93 -11.65 -10.38
N ASN A 220 -2.29 -10.73 -11.08
CA ASN A 220 -1.72 -9.52 -10.50
C ASN A 220 -1.27 -8.56 -11.61
N SER A 221 -0.74 -7.38 -11.23
CA SER A 221 -0.14 -6.46 -12.19
C SER A 221 1.13 -7.05 -12.83
N PRO A 222 1.43 -6.73 -14.09
CA PRO A 222 2.70 -7.12 -14.72
C PRO A 222 3.92 -6.68 -13.93
N THR A 223 3.87 -5.50 -13.29
CA THR A 223 4.96 -5.00 -12.44
C THR A 223 5.24 -5.96 -11.29
N LEU A 224 4.20 -6.38 -10.53
CA LEU A 224 4.37 -7.32 -9.43
C LEU A 224 4.81 -8.70 -9.93
N TYR A 225 4.23 -9.20 -11.02
CA TYR A 225 4.63 -10.45 -11.66
C TYR A 225 6.13 -10.49 -11.96
N TYR A 226 6.68 -9.38 -12.48
CA TYR A 226 8.11 -9.24 -12.80
C TYR A 226 8.97 -9.12 -11.54
N GLU A 227 8.64 -8.19 -10.63
CA GLU A 227 9.42 -7.89 -9.43
C GLU A 227 9.48 -9.08 -8.46
N GLN A 228 8.41 -9.86 -8.36
CA GLN A 228 8.35 -11.06 -7.53
C GLN A 228 8.82 -12.33 -8.25
N LYS A 229 9.30 -12.19 -9.49
CA LYS A 229 9.83 -13.28 -10.33
C LYS A 229 8.85 -14.44 -10.53
N HIS A 230 7.55 -14.17 -10.51
CA HIS A 230 6.54 -15.19 -10.71
C HIS A 230 6.66 -15.86 -12.10
N TYR A 231 7.31 -15.20 -13.05
CA TYR A 231 7.63 -15.75 -14.38
C TYR A 231 8.49 -17.03 -14.33
N GLU A 232 9.27 -17.25 -13.26
CA GLU A 232 10.09 -18.46 -13.11
C GLU A 232 9.23 -19.73 -12.97
N VAL A 233 8.03 -19.60 -12.39
CA VAL A 233 7.11 -20.71 -12.09
C VAL A 233 5.81 -20.64 -12.87
N ALA A 234 5.49 -19.52 -13.50
CA ALA A 234 4.26 -19.28 -14.28
C ALA A 234 4.58 -18.41 -15.53
N PRO A 235 5.17 -18.98 -16.60
CA PRO A 235 5.75 -18.22 -17.71
C PRO A 235 4.74 -17.63 -18.70
N TYR A 236 3.44 -17.94 -18.60
CA TYR A 236 2.42 -17.41 -19.51
C TYR A 236 1.68 -16.26 -18.86
N LEU A 237 1.96 -15.03 -19.29
CA LEU A 237 1.25 -13.81 -18.87
C LEU A 237 0.24 -13.42 -19.96
N SER A 238 -1.04 -13.40 -19.60
CA SER A 238 -2.14 -13.02 -20.49
C SER A 238 -2.79 -11.75 -19.97
N LEU A 239 -2.72 -10.65 -20.73
CA LEU A 239 -3.14 -9.30 -20.33
C LEU A 239 -4.68 -9.20 -20.30
N THR A 240 -5.29 -9.81 -19.29
CA THR A 240 -6.75 -9.79 -19.10
C THR A 240 -7.28 -8.50 -18.52
N GLU A 241 -6.46 -7.76 -17.79
CA GLU A 241 -6.73 -6.42 -17.22
C GLU A 241 -8.10 -6.31 -16.52
N HIS A 242 -8.51 -7.39 -15.85
CA HIS A 242 -9.85 -7.57 -15.33
C HIS A 242 -10.11 -6.93 -13.97
N PHE A 243 -9.06 -6.61 -13.21
CA PHE A 243 -9.14 -5.91 -11.93
C PHE A 243 -8.22 -4.69 -11.87
N GLY A 244 -8.62 -3.67 -11.13
CA GLY A 244 -7.79 -2.50 -10.82
C GLY A 244 -8.10 -1.97 -9.42
N PRO A 245 -8.14 -2.82 -8.36
CA PRO A 245 -8.39 -2.34 -7.01
C PRO A 245 -7.20 -1.53 -6.49
N PRO A 246 -7.44 -0.46 -5.70
CA PRO A 246 -6.35 0.28 -5.07
C PRO A 246 -5.70 -0.51 -3.94
N ASP A 247 -4.44 -0.21 -3.66
CA ASP A 247 -3.85 -0.45 -2.35
C ASP A 247 -4.08 0.77 -1.44
N ILE A 248 -3.97 0.57 -0.13
CA ILE A 248 -4.31 1.60 0.84
C ILE A 248 -3.19 1.70 1.88
N LEU A 249 -2.68 2.92 2.10
CA LEU A 249 -1.80 3.20 3.23
C LEU A 249 -2.66 3.58 4.44
N LEU A 250 -2.58 2.79 5.49
CA LEU A 250 -3.36 2.92 6.72
C LEU A 250 -2.46 3.23 7.92
N ILE A 251 -2.99 4.00 8.85
CA ILE A 251 -2.42 4.21 10.19
C ILE A 251 -3.49 3.88 11.24
N SER A 252 -3.08 3.36 12.40
CA SER A 252 -3.99 3.17 13.54
C SER A 252 -4.67 4.49 13.91
N GLN A 253 -6.00 4.53 13.90
CA GLN A 253 -6.76 5.74 14.26
C GLN A 253 -6.40 6.20 15.67
N ASN A 254 -6.38 5.28 16.63
CA ASN A 254 -6.06 5.58 18.03
C ASN A 254 -4.62 6.09 18.20
N PHE A 255 -3.66 5.54 17.47
CA PHE A 255 -2.28 6.04 17.48
C PHE A 255 -2.22 7.46 16.89
N PHE A 256 -2.82 7.67 15.71
CA PHE A 256 -2.82 8.96 15.02
C PHE A 256 -3.44 10.08 15.88
N ASP A 257 -4.57 9.81 16.54
CA ASP A 257 -5.28 10.81 17.34
C ASP A 257 -4.49 11.29 18.56
N ARG A 258 -3.59 10.44 19.09
CA ARG A 258 -2.69 10.77 20.21
C ARG A 258 -1.44 11.55 19.81
N LEU A 259 -1.14 11.64 18.51
CA LEU A 259 0.01 12.39 18.02
C LEU A 259 -0.19 13.91 18.20
N PRO A 260 0.86 14.67 18.43
CA PRO A 260 0.81 16.15 18.39
C PRO A 260 0.25 16.64 17.04
N LYS A 261 -0.50 17.74 17.04
CA LYS A 261 -1.16 18.25 15.81
C LYS A 261 -0.19 18.59 14.69
N ASN A 262 1.00 19.10 15.01
CA ASN A 262 2.06 19.33 14.02
C ASN A 262 2.54 18.01 13.39
N VAL A 263 2.68 16.94 14.17
CA VAL A 263 3.06 15.60 13.68
C VAL A 263 1.94 15.00 12.81
N GLN A 264 0.68 15.11 13.23
CA GLN A 264 -0.47 14.69 12.40
C GLN A 264 -0.44 15.38 11.04
N LYS A 265 -0.23 16.71 11.02
CA LYS A 265 -0.14 17.50 9.79
C LYS A 265 1.04 17.04 8.91
N ALA A 266 2.19 16.81 9.51
CA ALA A 266 3.40 16.35 8.81
C ALA A 266 3.16 14.96 8.14
N ILE A 267 2.54 14.01 8.84
CA ILE A 267 2.20 12.69 8.30
C ILE A 267 1.23 12.81 7.12
N LEU A 268 0.18 13.62 7.23
CA LEU A 268 -0.78 13.81 6.15
C LEU A 268 -0.14 14.48 4.93
N GLN A 269 0.70 15.49 5.14
CA GLN A 269 1.44 16.15 4.07
C GLN A 269 2.40 15.17 3.38
N ALA A 270 3.20 14.43 4.15
CA ALA A 270 4.12 13.43 3.61
C ALA A 270 3.36 12.34 2.82
N ALA A 271 2.17 11.93 3.27
CA ALA A 271 1.35 10.96 2.58
C ALA A 271 0.89 11.48 1.20
N GLU A 272 0.38 12.71 1.12
CA GLU A 272 -0.01 13.32 -0.16
C GLU A 272 1.16 13.44 -1.14
N GLU A 273 2.32 13.94 -0.67
CA GLU A 273 3.53 14.00 -1.49
C GLU A 273 4.00 12.60 -1.94
N THR A 274 3.81 11.58 -1.07
CA THR A 274 4.14 10.19 -1.40
C THR A 274 3.20 9.61 -2.45
N LYS A 275 1.92 9.94 -2.41
CA LYS A 275 0.94 9.54 -3.43
C LYS A 275 1.39 9.98 -4.83
N ASP A 276 1.73 11.26 -4.96
CA ASP A 276 2.16 11.83 -6.24
C ASP A 276 3.49 11.20 -6.73
N TYR A 277 4.44 11.00 -5.80
CA TYR A 277 5.71 10.34 -6.10
C TYR A 277 5.49 8.88 -6.51
N GLN A 278 4.65 8.13 -5.80
CA GLN A 278 4.35 6.73 -6.08
C GLN A 278 3.71 6.56 -7.46
N ARG A 279 2.74 7.41 -7.83
CA ARG A 279 2.11 7.38 -9.15
C ARG A 279 3.12 7.62 -10.28
N LYS A 280 4.02 8.57 -10.09
CA LYS A 280 5.07 8.85 -11.05
C LYS A 280 5.96 7.62 -11.30
N ILE A 281 6.54 7.07 -10.23
CA ILE A 281 7.45 5.91 -10.37
C ILE A 281 6.70 4.64 -10.80
N TRP A 282 5.40 4.54 -10.50
CA TRP A 282 4.55 3.43 -10.93
C TRP A 282 4.36 3.48 -12.46
N ILE A 283 3.97 4.62 -13.01
CA ILE A 283 3.81 4.81 -14.46
C ILE A 283 5.13 4.50 -15.19
N GLU A 284 6.26 5.04 -14.69
CA GLU A 284 7.58 4.75 -15.25
C GLU A 284 7.94 3.24 -15.23
N SER A 285 7.47 2.52 -14.22
CA SER A 285 7.65 1.06 -14.12
C SER A 285 6.76 0.32 -15.12
N GLU A 286 5.49 0.68 -15.21
CA GLU A 286 4.55 0.03 -16.14
C GLU A 286 4.96 0.19 -17.61
N GLU A 287 5.46 1.37 -18.01
CA GLU A 287 5.93 1.63 -19.39
C GLU A 287 7.06 0.69 -19.81
N LYS A 288 7.87 0.22 -18.88
CA LYS A 288 9.05 -0.60 -19.14
C LYS A 288 8.83 -2.09 -18.92
N VAL A 289 7.93 -2.44 -18.00
CA VAL A 289 7.84 -3.80 -17.47
C VAL A 289 7.44 -4.84 -18.50
N ILE A 290 6.54 -4.50 -19.43
CA ILE A 290 6.10 -5.45 -20.47
C ILE A 290 7.29 -5.85 -21.39
N GLU A 291 8.13 -4.90 -21.76
CA GLU A 291 9.32 -5.19 -22.58
C GLU A 291 10.37 -5.97 -21.76
N GLN A 292 10.52 -5.66 -20.48
CA GLN A 292 11.37 -6.43 -19.57
C GLN A 292 10.91 -7.88 -19.45
N ILE A 293 9.60 -8.11 -19.29
CA ILE A 293 9.01 -9.44 -19.21
C ILE A 293 9.21 -10.22 -20.51
N LYS A 294 8.97 -9.60 -21.67
CA LYS A 294 9.20 -10.21 -22.99
C LYS A 294 10.65 -10.58 -23.23
N ALA A 295 11.60 -9.86 -22.62
CA ALA A 295 13.02 -10.17 -22.72
C ALA A 295 13.46 -11.39 -21.89
N VAL A 296 12.62 -11.84 -20.93
CA VAL A 296 12.92 -13.04 -20.14
C VAL A 296 12.72 -14.29 -20.99
N ARG A 297 13.80 -15.09 -21.11
CA ARG A 297 13.77 -16.33 -21.90
C ARG A 297 12.70 -17.30 -21.39
N GLY A 298 11.82 -17.75 -22.29
CA GLY A 298 10.78 -18.74 -21.99
C GLY A 298 9.45 -18.14 -21.54
N VAL A 299 9.41 -16.84 -21.26
CA VAL A 299 8.16 -16.15 -20.92
C VAL A 299 7.40 -15.78 -22.19
N GLN A 300 6.08 -15.92 -22.15
CA GLN A 300 5.19 -15.52 -23.23
C GLN A 300 4.16 -14.52 -22.71
N VAL A 301 4.03 -13.39 -23.39
CA VAL A 301 3.03 -12.35 -23.11
C VAL A 301 2.05 -12.30 -24.28
N ASN A 302 0.76 -12.34 -24.00
CA ASN A 302 -0.27 -12.21 -25.02
C ASN A 302 -1.43 -11.31 -24.56
N THR A 303 -2.12 -10.73 -25.53
CA THR A 303 -3.41 -10.07 -25.37
C THR A 303 -4.54 -11.10 -25.40
N VAL A 304 -5.72 -10.70 -24.92
CA VAL A 304 -6.91 -11.55 -24.81
C VAL A 304 -8.09 -10.91 -25.54
N ASP A 305 -9.17 -11.67 -25.72
CA ASP A 305 -10.48 -11.17 -26.10
C ASP A 305 -11.14 -10.51 -24.87
N THR A 306 -10.89 -9.22 -24.68
CA THR A 306 -11.39 -8.46 -23.53
C THR A 306 -12.91 -8.43 -23.47
N GLU A 307 -13.60 -8.41 -24.63
CA GLU A 307 -15.05 -8.41 -24.69
C GLU A 307 -15.61 -9.74 -24.15
N ALA A 308 -15.03 -10.87 -24.55
CA ALA A 308 -15.44 -12.18 -24.04
C ALA A 308 -15.25 -12.29 -22.51
N PHE A 309 -14.17 -11.72 -21.95
CA PHE A 309 -13.96 -11.68 -20.50
C PHE A 309 -14.93 -10.74 -19.80
N SER A 310 -15.22 -9.57 -20.38
CA SER A 310 -16.20 -8.62 -19.85
C SER A 310 -17.61 -9.24 -19.81
N GLN A 311 -17.99 -9.98 -20.84
CA GLN A 311 -19.25 -10.71 -20.85
C GLN A 311 -19.30 -11.85 -19.81
N ALA A 312 -18.22 -12.60 -19.65
CA ALA A 312 -18.14 -13.70 -18.69
C ALA A 312 -18.36 -13.24 -17.24
N VAL A 313 -18.01 -11.99 -16.89
CA VAL A 313 -18.14 -11.46 -15.53
C VAL A 313 -19.44 -10.69 -15.27
N GLN A 314 -20.37 -10.61 -16.23
CA GLN A 314 -21.68 -9.95 -16.02
C GLN A 314 -22.44 -10.50 -14.79
N PRO A 315 -22.44 -11.82 -14.50
CA PRO A 315 -23.09 -12.36 -13.31
C PRO A 315 -22.55 -11.77 -11.99
N ILE A 316 -21.34 -11.25 -11.98
CA ILE A 316 -20.77 -10.59 -10.80
C ILE A 316 -21.51 -9.27 -10.51
N TYR A 317 -21.81 -8.50 -11.54
CA TYR A 317 -22.61 -7.28 -11.40
C TYR A 317 -24.07 -7.56 -11.04
N GLU A 318 -24.64 -8.67 -11.52
CA GLU A 318 -25.99 -9.12 -11.14
C GLU A 318 -26.01 -9.52 -9.64
N LYS A 319 -24.99 -10.23 -9.16
CA LYS A 319 -24.90 -10.70 -7.77
C LYS A 319 -24.60 -9.56 -6.78
N TYR A 320 -23.65 -8.72 -7.10
CA TYR A 320 -23.11 -7.73 -6.15
C TYR A 320 -23.52 -6.28 -6.45
N GLY A 321 -23.93 -5.99 -7.70
CA GLY A 321 -24.18 -4.65 -8.18
C GLY A 321 -25.27 -3.91 -7.43
N SER A 322 -26.36 -4.58 -7.05
CA SER A 322 -27.45 -3.97 -6.29
C SER A 322 -26.99 -3.45 -4.91
N LYS A 323 -26.09 -4.17 -4.26
CA LYS A 323 -25.54 -3.82 -2.95
C LYS A 323 -24.72 -2.53 -2.98
N TYR A 324 -24.04 -2.27 -4.08
CA TYR A 324 -23.14 -1.14 -4.27
C TYR A 324 -23.66 -0.12 -5.30
N ALA A 325 -24.94 -0.21 -5.71
CA ALA A 325 -25.51 0.52 -6.84
C ALA A 325 -25.21 2.02 -6.81
N ASP A 326 -25.46 2.69 -5.68
CA ASP A 326 -25.20 4.13 -5.49
C ASP A 326 -23.69 4.48 -5.69
N THR A 327 -22.79 3.65 -5.18
CA THR A 327 -21.36 3.88 -5.31
C THR A 327 -20.87 3.60 -6.74
N ILE A 328 -21.37 2.53 -7.37
CA ILE A 328 -21.06 2.20 -8.77
C ILE A 328 -21.53 3.32 -9.71
N GLU A 329 -22.74 3.84 -9.49
CA GLU A 329 -23.27 4.95 -10.30
C GLU A 329 -22.39 6.20 -10.18
N LYS A 330 -22.01 6.59 -8.96
CA LYS A 330 -21.09 7.70 -8.70
C LYS A 330 -19.72 7.50 -9.32
N ILE A 331 -19.16 6.28 -9.24
CA ILE A 331 -17.90 5.94 -9.90
C ILE A 331 -18.04 6.12 -11.41
N ARG A 332 -19.05 5.54 -12.04
CA ARG A 332 -19.29 5.63 -13.49
C ARG A 332 -19.54 7.07 -13.96
N ALA A 333 -20.20 7.90 -13.15
CA ALA A 333 -20.47 9.31 -13.44
C ALA A 333 -19.24 10.22 -13.31
N THR A 334 -18.18 9.78 -12.64
CA THR A 334 -16.92 10.53 -12.52
C THR A 334 -16.27 10.67 -13.90
N LYS A 335 -16.03 11.94 -14.34
CA LYS A 335 -15.50 12.27 -15.68
C LYS A 335 -14.00 12.49 -15.63
#